data_dfbd2fe75d9dead7764b680f7fb1f08c
#
_entry.id   dfbd2fe75d9dead7764b680f7fb1f08c
#
_cell.length_a   1.000
_cell.length_b   1.000
_cell.length_c   1.000
_cell.angle_alpha   90.00
_cell.angle_beta   90.00
_cell.angle_gamma   90.00
#
_symmetry.space_group_name_H-M   'P 1'
#
loop_
_entity.id
_entity.type
_entity.pdbx_description
1 polymer ?
#
loop_
_entity_poly.entity_id
_entity_poly.type
_entity_poly.pdbx_seq_one_letter_code
_entity_poly.pdbx_strand_id
1 'polypeptide(L)'
;MVIDKEKCSPMMQKYLETKEKYPDTILFYRLGDFYEMFFDDAILVSRELEITLTGKDCGLEKRAPMAGVPFHAAENYIAKLVAKGYKVAICEQLEDPKTTKGMVKRGVIKVVTPGTVVESNMLEERKNNYIMSIYKVGIYFGIAISDISTGEFYASKIRETNNFALLLDEISRFTPSEIIVNEMMNESKAEIASIKTRFPDTYINKCEESYFSENIQSVKDKFTLKDINSNEIENLQDNILEICAINALVSYIENTQMTDLSHINTITIYHVLKYMALDINARRNLEITEKLRDKSKKGTLLWVLDKTSTSMGGRLLRRWLNDPLIDENEINKRLNSVEELKNNVMLRGDIIENLKKIYDIERLAGKMAY
;
A
#
# COMPACT_ATOMS: atom_id res chain seq x y z
N MET A 1 9.29 17.82 -23.54
CA MET A 1 9.17 18.17 -24.99
C MET A 1 7.76 18.68 -25.24
N VAL A 2 7.57 19.87 -25.81
CA VAL A 2 6.22 20.33 -26.17
C VAL A 2 5.81 19.56 -27.44
N ILE A 3 4.85 18.66 -27.32
CA ILE A 3 4.35 17.81 -28.41
C ILE A 3 3.13 18.50 -29.01
N ASP A 4 3.18 18.75 -30.33
CA ASP A 4 2.04 19.30 -31.08
C ASP A 4 1.01 18.17 -31.31
N LYS A 5 -0.02 18.11 -30.46
CA LYS A 5 -1.03 17.06 -30.46
C LYS A 5 -1.83 16.99 -31.77
N GLU A 6 -2.07 18.13 -32.40
CA GLU A 6 -2.91 18.21 -33.60
C GLU A 6 -2.25 17.50 -34.79
N LYS A 7 -0.91 17.43 -34.80
CA LYS A 7 -0.13 16.70 -35.81
C LYS A 7 0.03 15.21 -35.53
N CYS A 8 -0.36 14.75 -34.34
CA CYS A 8 -0.25 13.35 -33.96
C CYS A 8 -1.35 12.49 -34.62
N SER A 9 -1.04 11.22 -34.82
CA SER A 9 -2.03 10.22 -35.23
C SER A 9 -3.16 10.14 -34.18
N PRO A 10 -4.42 9.77 -34.59
CA PRO A 10 -5.56 9.70 -33.67
C PRO A 10 -5.32 8.82 -32.44
N MET A 11 -4.58 7.73 -32.59
CA MET A 11 -4.20 6.85 -31.47
C MET A 11 -3.27 7.59 -30.49
N MET A 12 -2.28 8.32 -31.01
CA MET A 12 -1.32 9.06 -30.17
C MET A 12 -1.98 10.25 -29.48
N GLN A 13 -2.94 10.91 -30.10
CA GLN A 13 -3.75 11.96 -29.45
C GLN A 13 -4.45 11.40 -28.21
N LYS A 14 -5.11 10.24 -28.35
CA LYS A 14 -5.77 9.58 -27.19
C LYS A 14 -4.81 9.12 -26.11
N TYR A 15 -3.60 8.67 -26.48
CA TYR A 15 -2.56 8.36 -25.52
C TYR A 15 -2.18 9.60 -24.70
N LEU A 16 -1.93 10.72 -25.38
CA LEU A 16 -1.55 11.98 -24.74
C LEU A 16 -2.68 12.54 -23.86
N GLU A 17 -3.93 12.48 -24.30
CA GLU A 17 -5.11 12.84 -23.49
C GLU A 17 -5.21 11.98 -22.20
N THR A 18 -4.91 10.69 -22.32
CA THR A 18 -4.90 9.80 -21.16
C THR A 18 -3.73 10.14 -20.23
N LYS A 19 -2.54 10.35 -20.78
CA LYS A 19 -1.34 10.71 -20.01
C LYS A 19 -1.51 12.02 -19.23
N GLU A 20 -2.19 12.99 -19.78
CA GLU A 20 -2.48 14.27 -19.09
C GLU A 20 -3.34 14.12 -17.84
N LYS A 21 -4.21 13.11 -17.81
CA LYS A 21 -5.01 12.79 -16.61
C LYS A 21 -4.19 12.08 -15.53
N TYR A 22 -3.08 11.46 -15.91
CA TYR A 22 -2.19 10.69 -15.02
C TYR A 22 -0.73 11.11 -15.18
N PRO A 23 -0.39 12.39 -14.96
CA PRO A 23 0.93 12.95 -15.27
C PRO A 23 2.06 12.27 -14.49
N ASP A 24 1.82 11.92 -13.21
CA ASP A 24 2.80 11.36 -12.28
C ASP A 24 2.91 9.83 -12.34
N THR A 25 2.32 9.19 -13.37
CA THR A 25 2.33 7.73 -13.53
C THR A 25 3.03 7.33 -14.83
N ILE A 26 3.61 6.16 -14.87
CA ILE A 26 4.02 5.52 -16.12
C ILE A 26 2.77 4.89 -16.75
N LEU A 27 2.43 5.31 -17.98
CA LEU A 27 1.22 4.84 -18.65
C LEU A 27 1.49 3.57 -19.46
N PHE A 28 1.01 2.43 -18.97
CA PHE A 28 0.99 1.17 -19.71
C PHE A 28 -0.25 1.13 -20.60
N TYR A 29 -0.08 1.46 -21.88
CA TYR A 29 -1.18 1.64 -22.82
C TYR A 29 -1.35 0.40 -23.70
N ARG A 30 -2.47 -0.31 -23.57
CA ARG A 30 -2.73 -1.57 -24.30
C ARG A 30 -2.91 -1.36 -25.79
N LEU A 31 -2.04 -2.01 -26.58
CA LEU A 31 -2.09 -2.03 -28.05
C LEU A 31 -1.88 -3.48 -28.54
N GLY A 32 -2.96 -4.15 -28.90
CA GLY A 32 -2.92 -5.56 -29.24
C GLY A 32 -2.42 -6.42 -28.09
N ASP A 33 -1.35 -7.18 -28.32
CA ASP A 33 -0.78 -8.10 -27.34
C ASP A 33 0.31 -7.45 -26.44
N PHE A 34 0.49 -6.13 -26.56
CA PHE A 34 1.49 -5.39 -25.80
C PHE A 34 0.89 -4.26 -24.99
N TYR A 35 1.55 -3.93 -23.86
CA TYR A 35 1.49 -2.60 -23.27
C TYR A 35 2.64 -1.79 -23.85
N GLU A 36 2.32 -0.70 -24.50
CA GLU A 36 3.30 0.22 -25.08
C GLU A 36 3.34 1.52 -24.27
N MET A 37 4.52 2.01 -24.01
CA MET A 37 4.83 3.30 -23.40
C MET A 37 5.50 4.19 -24.42
N PHE A 38 5.24 5.51 -24.36
CA PHE A 38 5.77 6.46 -25.33
C PHE A 38 6.48 7.62 -24.65
N PHE A 39 7.29 8.34 -25.40
CA PHE A 39 8.02 9.55 -25.00
C PHE A 39 8.86 9.33 -23.73
N ASP A 40 8.70 10.19 -22.73
CA ASP A 40 9.47 10.17 -21.50
C ASP A 40 9.24 8.87 -20.69
N ASP A 41 8.01 8.33 -20.71
CA ASP A 41 7.71 7.04 -20.09
C ASP A 41 8.49 5.90 -20.74
N ALA A 42 8.60 5.89 -22.06
CA ALA A 42 9.37 4.87 -22.79
C ALA A 42 10.86 4.93 -22.47
N ILE A 43 11.43 6.12 -22.41
CA ILE A 43 12.84 6.34 -22.08
C ILE A 43 13.12 5.87 -20.65
N LEU A 44 12.24 6.25 -19.73
CA LEU A 44 12.34 5.86 -18.33
C LEU A 44 12.27 4.33 -18.17
N VAL A 45 11.22 3.72 -18.70
CA VAL A 45 10.98 2.27 -18.60
C VAL A 45 12.07 1.46 -19.25
N SER A 46 12.56 1.89 -20.43
CA SER A 46 13.69 1.23 -21.11
C SER A 46 14.92 1.17 -20.22
N ARG A 47 15.25 2.26 -19.53
CA ARG A 47 16.37 2.33 -18.59
C ARG A 47 16.14 1.49 -17.34
N GLU A 48 14.96 1.63 -16.70
CA GLU A 48 14.68 1.00 -15.41
C GLU A 48 14.48 -0.52 -15.50
N LEU A 49 13.99 -1.02 -16.64
CA LEU A 49 13.72 -2.43 -16.88
C LEU A 49 14.73 -3.11 -17.79
N GLU A 50 15.70 -2.33 -18.33
CA GLU A 50 16.72 -2.81 -19.28
C GLU A 50 16.10 -3.45 -20.54
N ILE A 51 14.99 -2.86 -21.04
CA ILE A 51 14.33 -3.30 -22.27
C ILE A 51 14.65 -2.36 -23.44
N THR A 52 14.49 -2.88 -24.66
CA THR A 52 14.84 -2.15 -25.88
C THR A 52 13.98 -0.90 -26.06
N LEU A 53 14.63 0.26 -26.23
CA LEU A 53 13.98 1.48 -26.68
C LEU A 53 13.94 1.47 -28.20
N THR A 54 12.73 1.60 -28.74
CA THR A 54 12.46 1.67 -30.17
C THR A 54 11.79 2.99 -30.54
N GLY A 55 11.27 3.11 -31.75
CA GLY A 55 10.51 4.28 -32.17
C GLY A 55 9.26 3.87 -32.95
N LYS A 56 8.16 4.57 -32.72
CA LYS A 56 6.88 4.40 -33.44
C LYS A 56 6.55 5.65 -34.24
N ASP A 57 6.07 5.45 -35.46
CA ASP A 57 5.53 6.55 -36.23
C ASP A 57 4.22 7.04 -35.57
N CYS A 58 4.14 8.32 -35.33
CA CYS A 58 3.04 8.94 -34.61
C CYS A 58 2.46 10.17 -35.37
N GLY A 59 2.86 10.37 -36.61
CA GLY A 59 2.44 11.53 -37.43
C GLY A 59 3.32 12.76 -37.28
N LEU A 60 4.36 12.70 -36.43
CA LEU A 60 5.37 13.76 -36.27
C LEU A 60 6.54 13.49 -37.21
N GLU A 61 7.35 14.53 -37.50
CA GLU A 61 8.57 14.38 -38.32
C GLU A 61 9.57 13.33 -37.78
N LYS A 62 9.61 13.21 -36.43
CA LYS A 62 10.45 12.20 -35.76
C LYS A 62 9.58 11.14 -35.14
N ARG A 63 10.03 9.89 -35.21
CA ARG A 63 9.38 8.77 -34.54
C ARG A 63 9.35 9.02 -33.02
N ALA A 64 8.20 8.77 -32.37
CA ALA A 64 8.11 8.82 -30.92
C ALA A 64 8.95 7.70 -30.28
N PRO A 65 9.80 7.97 -29.28
CA PRO A 65 10.41 6.93 -28.47
C PRO A 65 9.32 5.98 -27.95
N MET A 66 9.54 4.68 -28.05
CA MET A 66 8.58 3.65 -27.65
C MET A 66 9.32 2.48 -26.99
N ALA A 67 8.76 2.00 -25.89
CA ALA A 67 9.10 0.73 -25.27
C ALA A 67 7.83 -0.09 -25.09
N GLY A 68 7.92 -1.41 -25.11
CA GLY A 68 6.75 -2.26 -24.99
C GLY A 68 7.06 -3.58 -24.29
N VAL A 69 6.08 -4.10 -23.55
CA VAL A 69 6.14 -5.39 -22.89
C VAL A 69 4.91 -6.23 -23.26
N PRO A 70 5.03 -7.56 -23.41
CA PRO A 70 3.90 -8.43 -23.67
C PRO A 70 2.90 -8.34 -22.50
N PHE A 71 1.61 -8.27 -22.81
CA PHE A 71 0.58 -8.05 -21.76
C PHE A 71 0.54 -9.18 -20.74
N HIS A 72 0.74 -10.42 -21.16
CA HIS A 72 0.75 -11.59 -20.26
C HIS A 72 1.96 -11.62 -19.31
N ALA A 73 3.01 -10.84 -19.59
CA ALA A 73 4.19 -10.73 -18.73
C ALA A 73 4.24 -9.38 -17.96
N ALA A 74 3.28 -8.50 -18.18
CA ALA A 74 3.30 -7.12 -17.69
C ALA A 74 3.42 -7.02 -16.17
N GLU A 75 2.77 -7.92 -15.42
CA GLU A 75 2.81 -7.93 -13.95
C GLU A 75 4.24 -7.94 -13.40
N ASN A 76 5.15 -8.74 -13.99
CA ASN A 76 6.53 -8.81 -13.55
C ASN A 76 7.30 -7.50 -13.79
N TYR A 77 6.99 -6.80 -14.87
CA TYR A 77 7.58 -5.50 -15.19
C TYR A 77 7.01 -4.39 -14.30
N ILE A 78 5.71 -4.41 -14.08
CA ILE A 78 5.03 -3.49 -13.15
C ILE A 78 5.60 -3.67 -11.74
N ALA A 79 5.75 -4.90 -11.27
CA ALA A 79 6.36 -5.20 -9.96
C ALA A 79 7.73 -4.54 -9.79
N LYS A 80 8.61 -4.63 -10.80
CA LYS A 80 9.93 -4.00 -10.76
C LYS A 80 9.89 -2.48 -10.71
N LEU A 81 8.96 -1.85 -11.44
CA LEU A 81 8.79 -0.40 -11.42
C LEU A 81 8.22 0.08 -10.08
N VAL A 82 7.18 -0.60 -9.59
CA VAL A 82 6.55 -0.27 -8.32
C VAL A 82 7.52 -0.47 -7.14
N ALA A 83 8.34 -1.52 -7.15
CA ALA A 83 9.39 -1.73 -6.16
C ALA A 83 10.47 -0.62 -6.17
N LYS A 84 10.63 0.11 -7.28
CA LYS A 84 11.48 1.30 -7.40
C LYS A 84 10.72 2.61 -7.09
N GLY A 85 9.44 2.52 -6.71
CA GLY A 85 8.59 3.65 -6.31
C GLY A 85 7.83 4.35 -7.42
N TYR A 86 7.85 3.83 -8.61
CA TYR A 86 7.07 4.37 -9.71
C TYR A 86 5.60 3.97 -9.57
N LYS A 87 4.70 4.87 -9.94
CA LYS A 87 3.28 4.58 -10.12
C LYS A 87 3.03 4.16 -11.55
N VAL A 88 2.22 3.13 -11.75
CA VAL A 88 1.91 2.60 -13.09
C VAL A 88 0.40 2.65 -13.32
N ALA A 89 -0.04 3.42 -14.31
CA ALA A 89 -1.43 3.45 -14.77
C ALA A 89 -1.63 2.38 -15.86
N ILE A 90 -2.54 1.46 -15.64
CA ILE A 90 -2.88 0.39 -16.59
C ILE A 90 -4.07 0.84 -17.41
N CYS A 91 -3.84 1.07 -18.70
CA CYS A 91 -4.87 1.45 -19.66
C CYS A 91 -5.23 0.27 -20.57
N GLU A 92 -6.45 -0.27 -20.38
CA GLU A 92 -6.94 -1.44 -21.09
C GLU A 92 -7.92 -1.08 -22.21
N GLN A 93 -8.11 -2.04 -23.12
CA GLN A 93 -9.15 -2.01 -24.14
C GLN A 93 -10.49 -2.33 -23.46
N LEU A 94 -11.43 -1.42 -23.52
CA LEU A 94 -12.78 -1.57 -22.93
C LEU A 94 -13.79 -2.24 -23.87
N GLU A 95 -13.39 -2.47 -25.12
CA GLU A 95 -14.19 -3.08 -26.17
C GLU A 95 -13.40 -4.19 -26.85
N ASP A 96 -14.11 -5.22 -27.34
CA ASP A 96 -13.48 -6.29 -28.12
C ASP A 96 -13.02 -5.77 -29.50
N PRO A 97 -11.72 -5.82 -29.82
CA PRO A 97 -11.20 -5.38 -31.12
C PRO A 97 -11.83 -6.09 -32.32
N LYS A 98 -12.36 -7.32 -32.12
CA LYS A 98 -12.96 -8.13 -33.19
C LYS A 98 -14.37 -7.66 -33.58
N THR A 99 -15.05 -6.99 -32.66
CA THR A 99 -16.47 -6.54 -32.88
C THR A 99 -16.56 -5.04 -33.13
N THR A 100 -15.52 -4.26 -32.78
CA THR A 100 -15.56 -2.80 -32.87
C THR A 100 -15.19 -2.31 -34.26
N LYS A 101 -16.06 -1.52 -34.88
CA LYS A 101 -15.79 -0.79 -36.12
C LYS A 101 -15.09 0.53 -35.78
N GLY A 102 -13.78 0.61 -36.04
CA GLY A 102 -12.98 1.81 -35.80
C GLY A 102 -11.95 1.65 -34.68
N MET A 103 -11.66 2.74 -33.99
CA MET A 103 -10.67 2.74 -32.91
C MET A 103 -11.30 2.23 -31.60
N VAL A 104 -10.77 1.11 -31.09
CA VAL A 104 -11.19 0.50 -29.80
C VAL A 104 -11.06 1.51 -28.68
N LYS A 105 -12.12 1.65 -27.88
CA LYS A 105 -12.13 2.49 -26.69
C LYS A 105 -11.20 1.92 -25.64
N ARG A 106 -10.43 2.82 -25.02
CA ARG A 106 -9.48 2.48 -23.94
C ARG A 106 -9.74 3.36 -22.74
N GLY A 107 -9.42 2.82 -21.56
CA GLY A 107 -9.52 3.56 -20.30
C GLY A 107 -8.53 3.03 -19.27
N VAL A 108 -8.11 3.88 -18.36
CA VAL A 108 -7.35 3.44 -17.20
C VAL A 108 -8.29 2.66 -16.29
N ILE A 109 -7.92 1.43 -15.99
CA ILE A 109 -8.69 0.53 -15.12
C ILE A 109 -8.10 0.43 -13.72
N LYS A 110 -6.83 0.81 -13.55
CA LYS A 110 -6.11 0.72 -12.28
C LYS A 110 -4.83 1.56 -12.32
N VAL A 111 -4.48 2.16 -11.18
CA VAL A 111 -3.16 2.74 -10.94
C VAL A 111 -2.49 1.92 -9.83
N VAL A 112 -1.39 1.24 -10.16
CA VAL A 112 -0.61 0.46 -9.19
C VAL A 112 0.45 1.36 -8.57
N THR A 113 0.44 1.44 -7.23
CA THR A 113 1.41 2.20 -6.44
C THR A 113 2.06 1.29 -5.39
N PRO A 114 3.18 1.68 -4.74
CA PRO A 114 3.83 0.82 -3.75
C PRO A 114 2.92 0.35 -2.62
N GLY A 115 1.99 1.20 -2.16
CA GLY A 115 1.06 0.90 -1.06
C GLY A 115 -0.24 0.23 -1.51
N THR A 116 -0.56 0.21 -2.82
CA THR A 116 -1.84 -0.30 -3.32
C THR A 116 -1.72 -1.61 -4.10
N VAL A 117 -0.60 -2.31 -3.96
CA VAL A 117 -0.40 -3.64 -4.56
C VAL A 117 -1.28 -4.68 -3.89
N VAL A 118 -2.00 -5.48 -4.70
CA VAL A 118 -2.82 -6.62 -4.25
C VAL A 118 -2.42 -7.94 -4.92
N GLU A 119 -1.62 -7.88 -5.99
CA GLU A 119 -1.15 -9.04 -6.72
C GLU A 119 -0.17 -9.87 -5.87
N SER A 120 -0.45 -11.16 -5.70
CA SER A 120 0.30 -12.05 -4.81
C SER A 120 1.78 -12.22 -5.21
N ASN A 121 2.09 -12.13 -6.51
CA ASN A 121 3.46 -12.20 -7.03
C ASN A 121 4.30 -10.93 -6.77
N MET A 122 3.65 -9.84 -6.33
CA MET A 122 4.31 -8.57 -5.97
C MET A 122 4.45 -8.41 -4.46
N LEU A 123 3.85 -9.29 -3.65
CA LEU A 123 3.79 -9.21 -2.20
C LEU A 123 4.61 -10.30 -1.52
N GLU A 124 5.28 -9.95 -0.43
CA GLU A 124 5.84 -10.95 0.47
C GLU A 124 4.72 -11.65 1.25
N GLU A 125 4.66 -12.99 1.21
CA GLU A 125 3.57 -13.75 1.82
C GLU A 125 3.38 -13.51 3.33
N ARG A 126 4.49 -13.35 4.06
CA ARG A 126 4.51 -13.24 5.54
C ARG A 126 4.74 -11.82 6.04
N LYS A 127 4.54 -10.82 5.17
CA LYS A 127 4.64 -9.40 5.49
C LYS A 127 3.42 -8.66 4.96
N ASN A 128 2.86 -7.75 5.76
CA ASN A 128 1.83 -6.83 5.30
C ASN A 128 2.43 -5.77 4.38
N ASN A 129 1.60 -5.25 3.48
CA ASN A 129 1.94 -4.12 2.61
C ASN A 129 1.10 -2.92 2.99
N TYR A 130 1.57 -2.16 3.97
CA TYR A 130 0.80 -1.03 4.49
C TYR A 130 0.96 0.22 3.63
N ILE A 131 -0.16 0.92 3.46
CA ILE A 131 -0.24 2.31 3.06
C ILE A 131 -0.70 3.14 4.25
N MET A 132 -0.12 4.33 4.45
CA MET A 132 -0.46 5.21 5.57
C MET A 132 -0.87 6.58 5.06
N SER A 133 -1.93 7.14 5.64
CA SER A 133 -2.33 8.53 5.48
C SER A 133 -1.94 9.33 6.71
N ILE A 134 -1.36 10.51 6.52
CA ILE A 134 -1.00 11.44 7.60
C ILE A 134 -1.65 12.79 7.33
N TYR A 135 -2.56 13.18 8.22
CA TYR A 135 -3.20 14.48 8.26
C TYR A 135 -2.61 15.33 9.38
N LYS A 136 -1.87 16.38 9.04
CA LYS A 136 -1.22 17.28 10.01
C LYS A 136 -2.02 18.55 10.19
N VAL A 137 -2.27 18.93 11.45
CA VAL A 137 -2.81 20.23 11.85
C VAL A 137 -2.03 20.73 13.06
N GLY A 138 -1.12 21.69 12.86
CA GLY A 138 -0.23 22.16 13.92
C GLY A 138 0.65 21.06 14.50
N ILE A 139 0.46 20.77 15.80
CA ILE A 139 1.16 19.69 16.53
C ILE A 139 0.36 18.37 16.57
N TYR A 140 -0.82 18.34 15.97
CA TYR A 140 -1.68 17.16 15.96
C TYR A 140 -1.60 16.46 14.62
N PHE A 141 -1.69 15.12 14.68
CA PHE A 141 -1.68 14.26 13.50
C PHE A 141 -2.81 13.25 13.60
N GLY A 142 -3.65 13.18 12.56
CA GLY A 142 -4.49 12.02 12.30
C GLY A 142 -3.71 11.05 11.42
N ILE A 143 -3.70 9.78 11.77
CA ILE A 143 -3.10 8.73 10.96
C ILE A 143 -4.13 7.66 10.64
N ALA A 144 -4.09 7.16 9.41
CA ALA A 144 -4.85 6.00 8.98
C ALA A 144 -3.93 5.05 8.22
N ILE A 145 -4.06 3.76 8.49
CA ILE A 145 -3.17 2.72 7.96
C ILE A 145 -4.02 1.57 7.43
N SER A 146 -3.72 1.09 6.22
CA SER A 146 -4.41 -0.07 5.65
C SER A 146 -3.45 -0.99 4.92
N ASP A 147 -3.72 -2.29 4.98
CA ASP A 147 -3.22 -3.29 4.03
C ASP A 147 -4.41 -3.76 3.18
N ILE A 148 -4.48 -3.26 1.96
CA ILE A 148 -5.58 -3.53 1.04
C ILE A 148 -5.69 -5.03 0.72
N SER A 149 -4.55 -5.72 0.68
CA SER A 149 -4.50 -7.15 0.35
C SER A 149 -5.12 -8.05 1.42
N THR A 150 -5.12 -7.60 2.70
CA THR A 150 -5.65 -8.36 3.84
C THR A 150 -6.94 -7.79 4.41
N GLY A 151 -7.30 -6.56 4.03
CA GLY A 151 -8.47 -5.85 4.57
C GLY A 151 -8.25 -5.25 5.96
N GLU A 152 -7.02 -5.22 6.47
CA GLU A 152 -6.71 -4.54 7.73
C GLU A 152 -6.80 -3.03 7.56
N PHE A 153 -7.49 -2.34 8.51
CA PHE A 153 -7.57 -0.90 8.52
C PHE A 153 -7.56 -0.36 9.96
N TYR A 154 -6.61 0.52 10.25
CA TYR A 154 -6.40 1.14 11.55
C TYR A 154 -6.40 2.64 11.45
N ALA A 155 -6.81 3.33 12.52
CA ALA A 155 -6.65 4.78 12.63
C ALA A 155 -6.29 5.20 14.05
N SER A 156 -5.60 6.31 14.19
CA SER A 156 -5.22 6.90 15.47
C SER A 156 -4.95 8.38 15.35
N LYS A 157 -4.89 9.07 16.49
CA LYS A 157 -4.40 10.45 16.59
C LYS A 157 -3.16 10.54 17.45
N ILE A 158 -2.29 11.45 17.09
CA ILE A 158 -1.04 11.72 17.78
C ILE A 158 -1.00 13.22 18.12
N ARG A 159 -0.63 13.52 19.36
CA ARG A 159 -0.22 14.86 19.76
C ARG A 159 1.29 14.85 19.95
N GLU A 160 2.00 15.52 19.06
CA GLU A 160 3.45 15.63 19.16
C GLU A 160 3.86 16.69 20.14
N THR A 161 4.68 16.29 21.09
CA THR A 161 5.31 17.16 22.09
C THR A 161 6.82 17.00 22.13
N ASN A 162 7.39 16.04 21.40
CA ASN A 162 8.79 15.65 21.46
C ASN A 162 9.38 15.38 20.06
N ASN A 163 9.68 16.47 19.35
CA ASN A 163 10.47 16.43 18.10
C ASN A 163 10.04 15.32 17.10
N PHE A 164 8.74 15.13 16.92
CA PHE A 164 8.22 14.22 15.91
C PHE A 164 8.49 12.72 16.20
N ALA A 165 8.81 12.36 17.45
CA ALA A 165 9.22 11.00 17.81
C ALA A 165 8.06 9.99 17.71
N LEU A 166 6.89 10.32 18.24
CA LEU A 166 5.74 9.41 18.25
C LEU A 166 5.26 9.02 16.85
N LEU A 167 5.24 9.97 15.91
CA LEU A 167 4.87 9.66 14.53
C LEU A 167 5.93 8.79 13.84
N LEU A 168 7.22 9.02 14.09
CA LEU A 168 8.28 8.18 13.56
C LEU A 168 8.23 6.75 14.13
N ASP A 169 7.84 6.61 15.39
CA ASP A 169 7.66 5.29 16.02
C ASP A 169 6.49 4.53 15.39
N GLU A 170 5.36 5.22 15.08
CA GLU A 170 4.24 4.60 14.35
C GLU A 170 4.61 4.24 12.90
N ILE A 171 5.35 5.09 12.19
CA ILE A 171 5.88 4.74 10.86
C ILE A 171 6.81 3.52 10.96
N SER A 172 7.67 3.46 11.99
CA SER A 172 8.55 2.31 12.23
C SER A 172 7.78 1.03 12.57
N ARG A 173 6.66 1.16 13.28
CA ARG A 173 5.78 0.07 13.67
C ARG A 173 5.14 -0.62 12.48
N PHE A 174 4.54 0.15 11.57
CA PHE A 174 3.84 -0.36 10.39
C PHE A 174 4.76 -0.54 9.19
N THR A 175 5.88 0.18 9.11
CA THR A 175 6.79 0.18 7.95
C THR A 175 6.06 0.29 6.62
N PRO A 176 5.25 1.37 6.40
CA PRO A 176 4.43 1.50 5.21
C PRO A 176 5.29 1.61 3.96
N SER A 177 4.86 0.97 2.88
CA SER A 177 5.49 1.09 1.56
C SER A 177 5.20 2.47 0.94
N GLU A 178 4.08 3.07 1.33
CA GLU A 178 3.65 4.37 0.82
C GLU A 178 2.99 5.20 1.92
N ILE A 179 3.28 6.50 1.95
CA ILE A 179 2.65 7.48 2.83
C ILE A 179 2.02 8.57 1.98
N ILE A 180 0.74 8.86 2.19
CA ILE A 180 0.06 10.01 1.62
C ILE A 180 -0.07 11.11 2.67
N VAL A 181 0.12 12.36 2.26
CA VAL A 181 0.17 13.50 3.18
C VAL A 181 -0.63 14.68 2.66
N ASN A 182 -1.19 15.48 3.59
CA ASN A 182 -1.81 16.75 3.28
C ASN A 182 -0.77 17.86 3.01
N GLU A 183 -1.22 19.03 2.58
CA GLU A 183 -0.37 20.19 2.25
C GLU A 183 0.55 20.57 3.41
N MET A 184 -0.02 20.74 4.62
CA MET A 184 0.73 21.18 5.80
C MET A 184 1.85 20.21 6.16
N MET A 185 1.62 18.91 6.02
CA MET A 185 2.66 17.90 6.23
C MET A 185 3.72 17.94 5.12
N ASN A 186 3.30 18.11 3.86
CA ASN A 186 4.22 18.19 2.72
C ASN A 186 5.16 19.43 2.80
N GLU A 187 4.66 20.53 3.32
CA GLU A 187 5.45 21.76 3.56
C GLU A 187 6.42 21.64 4.74
N SER A 188 6.20 20.69 5.61
CA SER A 188 7.03 20.41 6.79
C SER A 188 8.35 19.72 6.40
N LYS A 189 9.28 20.48 5.80
CA LYS A 189 10.51 19.96 5.19
C LYS A 189 11.39 19.15 6.14
N ALA A 190 11.44 19.52 7.42
CA ALA A 190 12.26 18.83 8.43
C ALA A 190 11.68 17.44 8.74
N GLU A 191 10.37 17.34 8.90
CA GLU A 191 9.66 16.10 9.16
C GLU A 191 9.75 15.15 7.96
N ILE A 192 9.48 15.66 6.76
CA ILE A 192 9.61 14.89 5.52
C ILE A 192 11.05 14.38 5.32
N ALA A 193 12.05 15.22 5.55
CA ALA A 193 13.46 14.82 5.47
C ALA A 193 13.81 13.74 6.51
N SER A 194 13.27 13.86 7.73
CA SER A 194 13.44 12.88 8.80
C SER A 194 12.86 11.51 8.42
N ILE A 195 11.65 11.49 7.83
CA ILE A 195 11.03 10.24 7.35
C ILE A 195 11.88 9.63 6.21
N LYS A 196 12.23 10.40 5.19
CA LYS A 196 13.01 9.92 4.05
C LYS A 196 14.38 9.36 4.45
N THR A 197 15.03 9.96 5.46
CA THR A 197 16.34 9.51 5.94
C THR A 197 16.24 8.18 6.70
N ARG A 198 15.17 7.99 7.49
CA ARG A 198 15.00 6.81 8.34
C ARG A 198 14.31 5.66 7.63
N PHE A 199 13.42 5.98 6.67
CA PHE A 199 12.63 5.04 5.88
C PHE A 199 12.84 5.28 4.37
N PRO A 200 14.04 5.01 3.84
CA PRO A 200 14.38 5.33 2.45
C PRO A 200 13.53 4.54 1.42
N ASP A 201 12.96 3.40 1.82
CA ASP A 201 12.13 2.56 0.96
C ASP A 201 10.63 2.95 1.02
N THR A 202 10.27 3.93 1.85
CA THR A 202 8.89 4.43 1.96
C THR A 202 8.69 5.61 1.00
N TYR A 203 7.67 5.51 0.14
CA TYR A 203 7.34 6.58 -0.80
C TYR A 203 6.36 7.56 -0.19
N ILE A 204 6.64 8.86 -0.32
CA ILE A 204 5.79 9.92 0.23
C ILE A 204 5.16 10.67 -0.92
N ASN A 205 3.83 10.67 -0.96
CA ASN A 205 3.02 11.34 -1.95
C ASN A 205 2.15 12.43 -1.30
N LYS A 206 2.16 13.63 -1.87
CA LYS A 206 1.18 14.66 -1.55
C LYS A 206 -0.15 14.29 -2.20
N CYS A 207 -1.24 14.36 -1.43
CA CYS A 207 -2.60 14.25 -1.96
C CYS A 207 -3.29 15.61 -2.02
N GLU A 208 -4.37 15.68 -2.79
CA GLU A 208 -5.24 16.86 -2.80
C GLU A 208 -5.88 17.06 -1.43
N GLU A 209 -6.01 18.32 -1.00
CA GLU A 209 -6.59 18.65 0.30
C GLU A 209 -8.06 18.20 0.40
N SER A 210 -8.77 18.14 -0.73
CA SER A 210 -10.14 17.63 -0.84
C SER A 210 -10.31 16.19 -0.34
N TYR A 211 -9.25 15.38 -0.34
CA TYR A 211 -9.29 14.00 0.19
C TYR A 211 -9.38 13.97 1.72
N PHE A 212 -8.82 14.97 2.41
CA PHE A 212 -8.81 15.08 3.88
C PHE A 212 -10.10 15.71 4.40
N SER A 213 -11.25 15.15 4.03
CA SER A 213 -12.57 15.65 4.40
C SER A 213 -12.94 15.31 5.84
N GLU A 214 -13.58 16.26 6.55
CA GLU A 214 -14.15 16.06 7.88
C GLU A 214 -15.52 15.33 7.83
N ASN A 215 -15.92 14.80 6.67
CA ASN A 215 -17.22 14.15 6.51
C ASN A 215 -17.28 12.82 7.25
N ILE A 216 -17.86 12.85 8.45
CA ILE A 216 -18.07 11.67 9.29
C ILE A 216 -19.04 10.68 8.65
N GLN A 217 -20.06 11.20 7.92
CA GLN A 217 -21.11 10.36 7.35
C GLN A 217 -20.56 9.44 6.26
N SER A 218 -19.61 9.91 5.44
CA SER A 218 -18.98 9.10 4.41
C SER A 218 -18.27 7.86 4.97
N VAL A 219 -17.71 7.97 6.17
CA VAL A 219 -17.05 6.86 6.86
C VAL A 219 -18.09 5.93 7.50
N LYS A 220 -19.11 6.48 8.17
CA LYS A 220 -20.19 5.70 8.80
C LYS A 220 -20.99 4.85 7.81
N ASP A 221 -21.22 5.36 6.63
CA ASP A 221 -22.01 4.67 5.58
C ASP A 221 -21.28 3.46 5.00
N LYS A 222 -19.93 3.48 5.04
CA LYS A 222 -19.09 2.44 4.47
C LYS A 222 -18.52 1.46 5.50
N PHE A 223 -18.24 1.93 6.72
CA PHE A 223 -17.43 1.17 7.69
C PHE A 223 -18.04 1.17 9.09
N THR A 224 -17.86 0.05 9.79
CA THR A 224 -18.04 -0.01 11.24
C THR A 224 -16.75 0.46 11.91
N LEU A 225 -16.84 1.49 12.75
CA LEU A 225 -15.71 1.99 13.53
C LEU A 225 -15.70 1.33 14.91
N LYS A 226 -14.60 0.69 15.25
CA LYS A 226 -14.40 0.01 16.53
C LYS A 226 -13.19 0.59 17.27
N ASP A 227 -13.32 0.74 18.58
CA ASP A 227 -12.16 0.85 19.46
C ASP A 227 -11.35 -0.45 19.41
N ILE A 228 -10.07 -0.39 19.74
CA ILE A 228 -9.19 -1.56 19.76
C ILE A 228 -9.68 -2.70 20.68
N ASN A 229 -10.56 -2.39 21.64
CA ASN A 229 -11.25 -3.39 22.47
C ASN A 229 -12.50 -3.98 21.80
N SER A 230 -12.72 -3.70 20.52
CA SER A 230 -13.86 -4.13 19.71
C SER A 230 -15.22 -3.51 20.10
N ASN A 231 -15.22 -2.41 20.87
CA ASN A 231 -16.41 -1.62 21.13
C ASN A 231 -16.69 -0.68 19.96
N GLU A 232 -17.94 -0.51 19.59
CA GLU A 232 -18.34 0.49 18.61
C GLU A 232 -18.16 1.90 19.16
N ILE A 233 -17.73 2.83 18.32
CA ILE A 233 -17.54 4.23 18.70
C ILE A 233 -18.80 5.00 18.34
N GLU A 234 -19.52 5.44 19.35
CA GLU A 234 -20.78 6.18 19.17
C GLU A 234 -20.54 7.65 18.81
N ASN A 235 -19.57 8.32 19.47
CA ASN A 235 -19.26 9.74 19.23
C ASN A 235 -17.97 9.90 18.42
N LEU A 236 -18.12 10.21 17.13
CA LEU A 236 -17.00 10.40 16.20
C LEU A 236 -16.49 11.85 16.12
N GLN A 237 -17.16 12.82 16.77
CA GLN A 237 -16.69 14.20 16.73
C GLN A 237 -15.34 14.38 17.44
N ASP A 238 -15.05 13.55 18.43
CA ASP A 238 -13.78 13.56 19.14
C ASP A 238 -12.63 12.95 18.31
N ASN A 239 -12.95 12.34 17.16
CA ASN A 239 -12.04 11.63 16.28
C ASN A 239 -11.87 12.29 14.90
N ILE A 240 -12.07 13.61 14.81
CA ILE A 240 -12.06 14.32 13.51
C ILE A 240 -10.74 14.18 12.76
N LEU A 241 -9.61 14.14 13.46
CA LEU A 241 -8.29 13.98 12.84
C LEU A 241 -8.14 12.60 12.18
N GLU A 242 -8.60 11.55 12.89
CA GLU A 242 -8.64 10.19 12.36
C GLU A 242 -9.57 10.13 11.16
N ILE A 243 -10.75 10.77 11.23
CA ILE A 243 -11.72 10.81 10.12
C ILE A 243 -11.12 11.47 8.87
N CYS A 244 -10.42 12.58 9.01
CA CYS A 244 -9.73 13.21 7.88
C CYS A 244 -8.69 12.27 7.24
N ALA A 245 -7.88 11.61 8.06
CA ALA A 245 -6.89 10.65 7.57
C ALA A 245 -7.53 9.42 6.92
N ILE A 246 -8.64 8.90 7.48
CA ILE A 246 -9.42 7.79 6.92
C ILE A 246 -10.00 8.19 5.56
N ASN A 247 -10.70 9.33 5.48
CA ASN A 247 -11.30 9.80 4.22
C ASN A 247 -10.25 9.96 3.12
N ALA A 248 -9.08 10.50 3.46
CA ALA A 248 -7.98 10.65 2.49
C ALA A 248 -7.47 9.29 2.00
N LEU A 249 -7.28 8.33 2.92
CA LEU A 249 -6.79 7.01 2.56
C LEU A 249 -7.81 6.25 1.70
N VAL A 250 -9.09 6.26 2.07
CA VAL A 250 -10.18 5.66 1.31
C VAL A 250 -10.28 6.25 -0.09
N SER A 251 -10.33 7.59 -0.20
CA SER A 251 -10.39 8.28 -1.49
C SER A 251 -9.18 7.95 -2.37
N TYR A 252 -7.99 7.90 -1.79
CA TYR A 252 -6.77 7.54 -2.53
C TYR A 252 -6.83 6.11 -3.06
N ILE A 253 -7.26 5.16 -2.24
CA ILE A 253 -7.35 3.74 -2.65
C ILE A 253 -8.44 3.57 -3.71
N GLU A 254 -9.64 4.14 -3.53
CA GLU A 254 -10.73 4.08 -4.52
C GLU A 254 -10.31 4.69 -5.86
N ASN A 255 -9.63 5.83 -5.85
CA ASN A 255 -9.14 6.48 -7.07
C ASN A 255 -7.98 5.73 -7.76
N THR A 256 -7.19 4.97 -7.02
CA THR A 256 -6.09 4.19 -7.60
C THR A 256 -6.55 2.80 -8.06
N GLN A 257 -7.41 2.14 -7.30
CA GLN A 257 -7.92 0.81 -7.65
C GLN A 257 -9.13 0.85 -8.58
N MET A 258 -9.79 2.02 -8.74
CA MET A 258 -11.01 2.20 -9.55
C MET A 258 -12.16 1.27 -9.15
N THR A 259 -12.17 0.82 -7.89
CA THR A 259 -13.16 -0.08 -7.31
C THR A 259 -13.49 0.33 -5.88
N ASP A 260 -14.66 -0.10 -5.39
CA ASP A 260 -15.07 0.13 -4.00
C ASP A 260 -14.30 -0.79 -3.03
N LEU A 261 -14.11 -0.32 -1.79
CA LEU A 261 -13.46 -1.09 -0.73
C LEU A 261 -14.43 -2.04 0.00
N SER A 262 -15.27 -2.77 -0.74
CA SER A 262 -16.34 -3.59 -0.16
C SER A 262 -15.87 -4.73 0.76
N HIS A 263 -14.63 -5.18 0.62
CA HIS A 263 -14.03 -6.21 1.47
C HIS A 263 -13.50 -5.67 2.80
N ILE A 264 -13.33 -4.36 2.93
CA ILE A 264 -12.96 -3.68 4.18
C ILE A 264 -14.23 -3.12 4.79
N ASN A 265 -14.71 -3.73 5.86
CA ASN A 265 -15.96 -3.33 6.52
C ASN A 265 -15.76 -2.77 7.93
N THR A 266 -14.56 -2.86 8.48
CA THR A 266 -14.26 -2.43 9.85
C THR A 266 -12.97 -1.64 9.90
N ILE A 267 -13.00 -0.48 10.54
CA ILE A 267 -11.81 0.32 10.87
C ILE A 267 -11.61 0.29 12.38
N THR A 268 -10.40 -0.09 12.80
CA THR A 268 -10.04 -0.14 14.22
C THR A 268 -9.33 1.14 14.64
N ILE A 269 -9.95 1.91 15.52
CA ILE A 269 -9.31 3.07 16.16
C ILE A 269 -8.54 2.59 17.38
N TYR A 270 -7.27 2.99 17.49
CA TYR A 270 -6.40 2.58 18.58
C TYR A 270 -5.67 3.78 19.20
N HIS A 271 -5.22 3.59 20.44
CA HIS A 271 -4.38 4.55 21.13
C HIS A 271 -2.91 4.13 21.03
N VAL A 272 -2.05 5.03 20.57
CA VAL A 272 -0.60 4.77 20.34
C VAL A 272 0.10 4.18 21.58
N LEU A 273 -0.32 4.59 22.79
CA LEU A 273 0.31 4.15 24.06
C LEU A 273 -0.20 2.81 24.61
N LYS A 274 -1.02 2.05 23.87
CA LYS A 274 -1.57 0.76 24.36
C LYS A 274 -0.53 -0.38 24.35
N TYR A 275 0.48 -0.29 23.52
CA TYR A 275 1.55 -1.27 23.41
C TYR A 275 2.82 -0.75 24.06
N MET A 276 3.75 -1.67 24.37
CA MET A 276 5.07 -1.29 24.86
C MET A 276 5.75 -0.38 23.82
N ALA A 277 6.13 0.81 24.24
CA ALA A 277 6.82 1.76 23.36
C ALA A 277 8.19 1.19 22.97
N LEU A 278 8.32 0.80 21.73
CA LEU A 278 9.58 0.45 21.09
C LEU A 278 9.91 1.56 20.10
N ASP A 279 10.86 2.41 20.45
CA ASP A 279 11.32 3.45 19.54
C ASP A 279 12.02 2.84 18.31
N ILE A 280 12.21 3.65 17.29
CA ILE A 280 12.85 3.23 16.04
C ILE A 280 14.26 2.65 16.28
N ASN A 281 15.02 3.19 17.26
CA ASN A 281 16.36 2.73 17.55
C ASN A 281 16.34 1.38 18.26
N ALA A 282 15.41 1.18 19.22
CA ALA A 282 15.21 -0.10 19.88
C ALA A 282 14.83 -1.20 18.89
N ARG A 283 13.84 -0.95 18.02
CA ARG A 283 13.42 -1.92 16.98
C ARG A 283 14.57 -2.31 16.07
N ARG A 284 15.33 -1.33 15.61
CA ARG A 284 16.49 -1.51 14.73
C ARG A 284 17.62 -2.27 15.40
N ASN A 285 18.02 -1.85 16.61
CA ASN A 285 19.18 -2.41 17.29
C ASN A 285 18.93 -3.82 17.85
N LEU A 286 17.68 -4.14 18.23
CA LEU A 286 17.28 -5.48 18.65
C LEU A 286 17.10 -6.46 17.48
N GLU A 287 17.15 -5.97 16.23
CA GLU A 287 16.96 -6.80 15.03
C GLU A 287 15.77 -7.74 15.16
N ILE A 288 14.61 -7.19 15.57
CA ILE A 288 13.43 -7.99 15.90
C ILE A 288 12.90 -8.73 14.67
N THR A 289 12.75 -8.04 13.55
CA THR A 289 12.16 -8.60 12.33
C THR A 289 13.10 -8.60 11.13
N GLU A 290 14.08 -7.70 11.10
CA GLU A 290 15.03 -7.52 9.99
C GLU A 290 16.42 -7.15 10.54
N LYS A 291 17.47 -7.63 9.88
CA LYS A 291 18.84 -7.26 10.24
C LYS A 291 19.16 -5.83 9.84
N LEU A 292 20.00 -5.20 10.65
CA LEU A 292 20.48 -3.84 10.42
C LEU A 292 21.26 -3.70 9.09
N ARG A 293 22.07 -4.69 8.76
CA ARG A 293 23.03 -4.61 7.65
C ARG A 293 22.40 -4.84 6.28
N ASP A 294 21.58 -5.86 6.15
CA ASP A 294 21.11 -6.36 4.85
C ASP A 294 19.58 -6.55 4.77
N LYS A 295 18.85 -6.10 5.79
CA LYS A 295 17.39 -6.26 5.93
C LYS A 295 16.89 -7.69 5.80
N SER A 296 17.80 -8.68 5.88
CA SER A 296 17.42 -10.10 5.83
C SER A 296 16.72 -10.54 7.11
N LYS A 297 15.81 -11.50 7.00
CA LYS A 297 15.12 -12.12 8.14
C LYS A 297 16.02 -13.06 8.93
N LYS A 298 16.95 -13.75 8.27
CA LYS A 298 17.77 -14.82 8.88
C LYS A 298 18.66 -14.28 10.02
N GLY A 299 18.50 -14.84 11.21
CA GLY A 299 19.27 -14.45 12.42
C GLY A 299 18.57 -13.40 13.30
N THR A 300 17.34 -12.97 12.95
CA THR A 300 16.51 -12.09 13.78
C THR A 300 15.70 -12.87 14.80
N LEU A 301 15.08 -12.17 15.77
CA LEU A 301 14.14 -12.80 16.71
C LEU A 301 12.98 -13.47 15.98
N LEU A 302 12.40 -12.80 14.97
CA LEU A 302 11.34 -13.35 14.13
C LEU A 302 11.78 -14.63 13.44
N TRP A 303 13.00 -14.71 12.92
CA TRP A 303 13.49 -15.93 12.27
C TRP A 303 13.55 -17.13 13.20
N VAL A 304 13.93 -16.93 14.46
CA VAL A 304 14.00 -18.01 15.47
C VAL A 304 12.59 -18.49 15.82
N LEU A 305 11.65 -17.56 16.02
CA LEU A 305 10.32 -17.85 16.52
C LEU A 305 9.33 -18.30 15.41
N ASP A 306 9.55 -17.87 14.16
CA ASP A 306 8.60 -18.16 13.08
C ASP A 306 8.64 -19.63 12.65
N LYS A 307 7.75 -20.40 13.27
CA LYS A 307 7.40 -21.79 12.93
C LYS A 307 5.95 -21.89 12.48
N THR A 308 5.37 -20.76 12.05
CA THR A 308 3.97 -20.70 11.62
C THR A 308 3.73 -21.56 10.37
N SER A 309 2.55 -22.17 10.29
CA SER A 309 2.16 -23.05 9.18
C SER A 309 1.46 -22.29 8.03
N THR A 310 0.97 -21.05 8.29
CA THR A 310 0.23 -20.23 7.34
C THR A 310 0.87 -18.87 7.16
N SER A 311 0.66 -18.23 6.00
CA SER A 311 1.11 -16.86 5.75
C SER A 311 0.46 -15.86 6.70
N MET A 312 -0.85 -16.03 6.98
CA MET A 312 -1.61 -15.26 7.98
C MET A 312 -0.98 -15.32 9.37
N GLY A 313 -0.64 -16.55 9.83
CA GLY A 313 0.06 -16.76 11.10
C GLY A 313 1.43 -16.07 11.13
N GLY A 314 2.16 -16.08 10.02
CA GLY A 314 3.44 -15.36 9.90
C GLY A 314 3.29 -13.86 10.02
N ARG A 315 2.27 -13.26 9.38
CA ARG A 315 1.93 -11.83 9.52
C ARG A 315 1.54 -11.49 10.96
N LEU A 316 0.70 -12.30 11.59
CA LEU A 316 0.28 -12.10 12.97
C LEU A 316 1.47 -12.19 13.95
N LEU A 317 2.36 -13.16 13.79
CA LEU A 317 3.55 -13.28 14.64
C LEU A 317 4.47 -12.06 14.48
N ARG A 318 4.70 -11.59 13.25
CA ARG A 318 5.48 -10.36 12.99
C ARG A 318 4.86 -9.17 13.71
N ARG A 319 3.55 -9.01 13.63
CA ARG A 319 2.82 -7.95 14.34
C ARG A 319 2.96 -8.08 15.86
N TRP A 320 2.83 -9.26 16.43
CA TRP A 320 2.99 -9.46 17.88
C TRP A 320 4.37 -9.10 18.39
N LEU A 321 5.40 -9.31 17.59
CA LEU A 321 6.78 -8.93 17.93
C LEU A 321 7.00 -7.42 17.81
N ASN A 322 6.35 -6.78 16.84
CA ASN A 322 6.42 -5.33 16.69
C ASN A 322 5.59 -4.58 17.75
N ASP A 323 4.51 -5.20 18.24
CA ASP A 323 3.53 -4.63 19.17
C ASP A 323 3.44 -5.45 20.45
N PRO A 324 4.48 -5.46 21.32
CA PRO A 324 4.45 -6.18 22.57
C PRO A 324 3.35 -5.64 23.49
N LEU A 325 2.59 -6.55 24.09
CA LEU A 325 1.52 -6.20 25.03
C LEU A 325 2.11 -5.68 26.34
N ILE A 326 1.36 -4.77 27.00
CA ILE A 326 1.63 -4.31 28.37
C ILE A 326 0.56 -4.86 29.35
N ASP A 327 -0.62 -5.16 28.87
CA ASP A 327 -1.71 -5.70 29.71
C ASP A 327 -1.38 -7.13 30.16
N GLU A 328 -1.28 -7.31 31.47
CA GLU A 328 -0.91 -8.60 32.07
C GLU A 328 -1.95 -9.71 31.76
N ASN A 329 -3.22 -9.37 31.70
CA ASN A 329 -4.27 -10.36 31.43
C ASN A 329 -4.16 -10.87 29.98
N GLU A 330 -3.93 -9.98 29.04
CA GLU A 330 -3.74 -10.35 27.63
C GLU A 330 -2.43 -11.13 27.42
N ILE A 331 -1.36 -10.79 28.14
CA ILE A 331 -0.11 -11.58 28.14
C ILE A 331 -0.37 -12.98 28.67
N ASN A 332 -1.03 -13.10 29.83
CA ASN A 332 -1.32 -14.40 30.44
C ASN A 332 -2.25 -15.28 29.58
N LYS A 333 -3.24 -14.71 28.88
CA LYS A 333 -4.05 -15.45 27.91
C LYS A 333 -3.20 -16.09 26.82
N ARG A 334 -2.24 -15.35 26.26
CA ARG A 334 -1.31 -15.89 25.25
C ARG A 334 -0.40 -16.97 25.84
N LEU A 335 0.15 -16.75 27.04
CA LEU A 335 1.01 -17.71 27.72
C LEU A 335 0.27 -19.01 28.06
N ASN A 336 -0.97 -18.93 28.56
CA ASN A 336 -1.81 -20.10 28.84
C ASN A 336 -2.09 -20.93 27.60
N SER A 337 -2.36 -20.28 26.47
CA SER A 337 -2.56 -20.98 25.18
C SER A 337 -1.28 -21.70 24.72
N VAL A 338 -0.11 -21.07 24.91
CA VAL A 338 1.18 -21.70 24.60
C VAL A 338 1.45 -22.88 25.51
N GLU A 339 1.16 -22.77 26.82
CA GLU A 339 1.32 -23.86 27.79
C GLU A 339 0.44 -25.05 27.45
N GLU A 340 -0.84 -24.81 27.14
CA GLU A 340 -1.77 -25.87 26.73
C GLU A 340 -1.25 -26.65 25.52
N LEU A 341 -0.86 -25.95 24.45
CA LEU A 341 -0.34 -26.56 23.24
C LEU A 341 1.05 -27.19 23.42
N LYS A 342 1.86 -26.68 24.35
CA LYS A 342 3.15 -27.31 24.73
C LYS A 342 2.93 -28.64 25.38
N ASN A 343 1.96 -28.74 26.30
CA ASN A 343 1.67 -29.93 27.09
C ASN A 343 0.86 -30.97 26.31
N ASN A 344 0.07 -30.58 25.31
CA ASN A 344 -0.73 -31.45 24.47
C ASN A 344 -0.12 -31.60 23.06
N VAL A 345 0.82 -32.53 22.96
CA VAL A 345 1.58 -32.77 21.72
C VAL A 345 0.68 -33.29 20.58
N MET A 346 -0.33 -34.10 20.90
CA MET A 346 -1.26 -34.64 19.88
C MET A 346 -2.11 -33.54 19.30
N LEU A 347 -2.80 -32.73 20.14
CA LEU A 347 -3.59 -31.58 19.71
C LEU A 347 -2.76 -30.60 18.87
N ARG A 348 -1.53 -30.29 19.30
CA ARG A 348 -0.62 -29.43 18.55
C ARG A 348 -0.29 -30.02 17.17
N GLY A 349 -0.06 -31.34 17.09
CA GLY A 349 0.19 -32.03 15.83
C GLY A 349 -0.99 -31.92 14.85
N ASP A 350 -2.19 -32.19 15.34
CA ASP A 350 -3.43 -32.14 14.57
C ASP A 350 -3.71 -30.71 14.06
N ILE A 351 -3.51 -29.71 14.91
CA ILE A 351 -3.65 -28.29 14.50
C ILE A 351 -2.65 -27.94 13.40
N ILE A 352 -1.38 -28.31 13.54
CA ILE A 352 -0.34 -28.04 12.54
C ILE A 352 -0.70 -28.70 11.20
N GLU A 353 -1.14 -29.95 11.22
CA GLU A 353 -1.51 -30.69 10.01
C GLU A 353 -2.70 -30.04 9.29
N ASN A 354 -3.71 -29.60 10.03
CA ASN A 354 -4.87 -28.92 9.46
C ASN A 354 -4.50 -27.54 8.93
N LEU A 355 -3.70 -26.76 9.65
CA LEU A 355 -3.27 -25.42 9.22
C LEU A 355 -2.45 -25.45 7.91
N LYS A 356 -1.67 -26.50 7.66
CA LYS A 356 -0.91 -26.65 6.40
C LYS A 356 -1.79 -26.74 5.15
N LYS A 357 -3.07 -27.11 5.31
CA LYS A 357 -4.04 -27.22 4.23
C LYS A 357 -4.77 -25.91 3.94
N ILE A 358 -4.59 -24.89 4.78
CA ILE A 358 -5.29 -23.61 4.67
C ILE A 358 -4.48 -22.63 3.82
N TYR A 359 -5.10 -22.16 2.75
CA TYR A 359 -4.56 -21.09 1.92
C TYR A 359 -4.64 -19.73 2.62
N ASP A 360 -4.04 -18.72 2.03
CA ASP A 360 -4.11 -17.34 2.52
C ASP A 360 -5.50 -16.73 2.23
N ILE A 361 -6.44 -17.01 3.14
CA ILE A 361 -7.85 -16.60 2.98
C ILE A 361 -7.99 -15.08 3.00
N GLU A 362 -7.18 -14.36 3.81
CA GLU A 362 -7.22 -12.90 3.87
C GLU A 362 -6.93 -12.29 2.48
N ARG A 363 -5.82 -12.70 1.86
CA ARG A 363 -5.44 -12.19 0.53
C ARG A 363 -6.31 -12.72 -0.60
N LEU A 364 -6.83 -13.93 -0.47
CA LEU A 364 -7.79 -14.47 -1.45
C LEU A 364 -9.10 -13.70 -1.42
N ALA A 365 -9.62 -13.38 -0.23
CA ALA A 365 -10.84 -12.58 -0.09
C ALA A 365 -10.62 -11.16 -0.65
N GLY A 366 -9.50 -10.50 -0.32
CA GLY A 366 -9.14 -9.20 -0.91
C GLY A 366 -9.08 -9.26 -2.44
N LYS A 367 -8.41 -10.27 -3.01
CA LYS A 367 -8.29 -10.42 -4.47
C LYS A 367 -9.63 -10.67 -5.18
N MET A 368 -10.60 -11.27 -4.52
CA MET A 368 -11.93 -11.50 -5.10
C MET A 368 -12.79 -10.22 -5.15
N ALA A 369 -12.43 -9.20 -4.38
CA ALA A 369 -13.12 -7.91 -4.35
C ALA A 369 -12.65 -6.95 -5.46
N TYR A 370 -11.51 -7.24 -6.09
CA TYR A 370 -10.91 -6.51 -7.22
C TYR A 370 -10.99 -7.33 -8.51
#